data_fe2f28eb18abd34d81be13034149baff
#
_entry.id   fe2f28eb18abd34d81be13034149baff
#
_cell.length_a   1.000
_cell.length_b   1.000
_cell.length_c   1.000
_cell.angle_alpha   90.00
_cell.angle_beta   90.00
_cell.angle_gamma   90.00
#
_symmetry.space_group_name_H-M   'P 1'
#
loop_
_entity.id
_entity.type
_entity.pdbx_description
1 polymer ?
#
loop_
_entity_poly.entity_id
_entity_poly.type
_entity_poly.pdbx_seq_one_letter_code
_entity_poly.pdbx_strand_id
1 'polypeptide(L)'
;MRYFTLWSILFFSVTGVLGTSTYAAEEPVPFVMQLTRSADNYGHRKAFLQIDKVLDDIGKKNIKIVVVAYEDGIHALLEENKETSQLLTKLANRGVKFKACRISMRAWGLKDNQFPLEVEFVPAGAPEMIRLQMQGYKYWRP
;
A
#
# COMPACT_ATOMS: atom_id res chain seq x y z
N MET A 1 -75.52 42.53 -12.26
CA MET A 1 -74.87 41.44 -11.47
C MET A 1 -73.58 41.06 -12.17
N ARG A 2 -72.46 41.47 -11.60
CA ARG A 2 -71.13 41.26 -12.21
C ARG A 2 -70.37 40.30 -11.31
N TYR A 3 -70.11 39.07 -11.81
CA TYR A 3 -69.33 38.09 -11.08
C TYR A 3 -67.86 38.33 -11.40
N PHE A 4 -67.10 38.69 -10.36
CA PHE A 4 -65.63 38.77 -10.39
C PHE A 4 -65.04 37.40 -10.03
N THR A 5 -64.47 36.70 -10.97
CA THR A 5 -63.71 35.47 -10.71
C THR A 5 -62.26 35.83 -10.40
N LEU A 6 -61.88 35.60 -9.14
CA LEU A 6 -60.50 35.68 -8.68
C LEU A 6 -59.74 34.46 -9.18
N TRP A 7 -58.73 34.65 -10.00
CA TRP A 7 -57.82 33.63 -10.45
C TRP A 7 -56.59 33.60 -9.51
N SER A 8 -56.52 32.61 -8.59
CA SER A 8 -55.38 32.41 -7.72
C SER A 8 -54.25 31.77 -8.52
N ILE A 9 -53.16 32.50 -8.73
CA ILE A 9 -51.93 31.98 -9.31
C ILE A 9 -51.11 31.32 -8.19
N LEU A 10 -51.07 30.00 -8.21
CA LEU A 10 -50.17 29.19 -7.33
C LEU A 10 -48.75 29.30 -7.87
N PHE A 11 -47.87 30.05 -7.19
CA PHE A 11 -46.44 30.01 -7.46
C PHE A 11 -45.83 28.73 -6.85
N PHE A 12 -45.48 27.79 -7.69
CA PHE A 12 -44.70 26.60 -7.30
C PHE A 12 -43.23 27.00 -7.29
N SER A 13 -42.69 27.27 -6.09
CA SER A 13 -41.24 27.49 -5.91
C SER A 13 -40.53 26.12 -5.99
N VAL A 14 -39.90 25.84 -7.13
CA VAL A 14 -38.97 24.72 -7.27
C VAL A 14 -37.64 25.12 -6.62
N THR A 15 -37.44 24.72 -5.36
CA THR A 15 -36.12 24.77 -4.71
C THR A 15 -35.25 23.67 -5.30
N GLY A 16 -34.43 24.02 -6.28
CA GLY A 16 -33.40 23.13 -6.83
C GLY A 16 -32.35 22.84 -5.75
N VAL A 17 -32.36 21.66 -5.19
CA VAL A 17 -31.25 21.12 -4.37
C VAL A 17 -30.06 20.90 -5.32
N LEU A 18 -29.11 21.84 -5.35
CA LEU A 18 -27.81 21.60 -5.96
C LEU A 18 -27.07 20.55 -5.14
N GLY A 19 -27.24 19.28 -5.53
CA GLY A 19 -26.45 18.17 -5.02
C GLY A 19 -24.99 18.39 -5.40
N THR A 20 -24.16 18.88 -4.48
CA THR A 20 -22.71 18.84 -4.63
C THR A 20 -22.30 17.38 -4.58
N SER A 21 -22.06 16.79 -5.74
CA SER A 21 -21.41 15.46 -5.85
C SER A 21 -19.99 15.62 -5.32
N THR A 22 -19.79 15.31 -4.04
CA THR A 22 -18.45 15.14 -3.49
C THR A 22 -17.88 13.88 -4.13
N TYR A 23 -16.99 14.05 -5.11
CA TYR A 23 -16.11 12.98 -5.57
C TYR A 23 -15.26 12.56 -4.38
N ALA A 24 -15.66 11.50 -3.71
CA ALA A 24 -14.80 10.83 -2.75
C ALA A 24 -13.56 10.36 -3.53
N ALA A 25 -12.36 10.81 -3.13
CA ALA A 25 -11.13 10.31 -3.71
C ALA A 25 -11.14 8.79 -3.50
N GLU A 26 -10.96 8.05 -4.59
CA GLU A 26 -10.96 6.59 -4.56
C GLU A 26 -9.77 6.14 -3.70
N GLU A 27 -10.04 5.34 -2.67
CA GLU A 27 -9.01 4.86 -1.74
C GLU A 27 -7.99 3.99 -2.50
N PRO A 28 -6.68 4.13 -2.20
CA PRO A 28 -5.65 3.37 -2.89
C PRO A 28 -5.83 1.87 -2.69
N VAL A 29 -5.76 1.12 -3.77
CA VAL A 29 -5.89 -0.34 -3.73
C VAL A 29 -4.71 -0.96 -2.97
N PRO A 30 -4.95 -1.71 -1.88
CA PRO A 30 -3.89 -2.27 -1.07
C PRO A 30 -3.35 -3.59 -1.64
N PHE A 31 -2.02 -3.71 -1.68
CA PHE A 31 -1.29 -4.93 -2.07
C PHE A 31 -0.31 -5.35 -0.98
N VAL A 32 -0.25 -6.64 -0.71
CA VAL A 32 0.81 -7.25 0.09
C VAL A 32 1.72 -8.06 -0.81
N MET A 33 3.00 -7.74 -0.79
CA MET A 33 4.03 -8.41 -1.57
C MET A 33 4.81 -9.38 -0.69
N GLN A 34 4.85 -10.64 -1.11
CA GLN A 34 5.66 -11.66 -0.48
C GLN A 34 7.11 -11.58 -0.97
N LEU A 35 8.06 -11.47 -0.06
CA LEU A 35 9.48 -11.52 -0.37
C LEU A 35 10.17 -12.63 0.44
N THR A 36 10.38 -13.78 -0.21
CA THR A 36 10.99 -14.99 0.40
C THR A 36 12.17 -15.53 -0.40
N ARG A 37 12.40 -15.02 -1.62
CA ARG A 37 13.47 -15.52 -2.49
C ARG A 37 14.85 -15.15 -1.97
N SER A 38 15.85 -15.93 -2.36
CA SER A 38 17.25 -15.63 -2.12
C SER A 38 17.77 -14.48 -3.01
N ALA A 39 18.99 -14.01 -2.73
CA ALA A 39 19.63 -12.93 -3.46
C ALA A 39 20.16 -13.34 -4.85
N ASP A 40 20.14 -14.63 -5.18
CA ASP A 40 20.64 -15.17 -6.44
C ASP A 40 20.01 -14.50 -7.66
N ASN A 41 20.80 -14.34 -8.73
CA ASN A 41 20.36 -13.72 -9.98
C ASN A 41 19.70 -12.33 -9.79
N TYR A 42 20.18 -11.54 -8.86
CA TYR A 42 19.63 -10.22 -8.51
C TYR A 42 18.17 -10.26 -8.03
N GLY A 43 17.72 -11.39 -7.45
CA GLY A 43 16.33 -11.60 -7.07
C GLY A 43 15.76 -10.51 -6.18
N HIS A 44 16.51 -10.07 -5.16
CA HIS A 44 16.09 -8.99 -4.26
C HIS A 44 15.98 -7.64 -4.98
N ARG A 45 17.02 -7.27 -5.74
CA ARG A 45 17.03 -6.01 -6.49
C ARG A 45 15.92 -5.97 -7.54
N LYS A 46 15.69 -7.05 -8.27
CA LYS A 46 14.61 -7.14 -9.27
C LYS A 46 13.24 -6.93 -8.64
N ALA A 47 13.00 -7.51 -7.46
CA ALA A 47 11.75 -7.32 -6.75
C ALA A 47 11.49 -5.85 -6.42
N PHE A 48 12.50 -5.12 -5.93
CA PHE A 48 12.37 -3.71 -5.62
C PHE A 48 12.20 -2.83 -6.87
N LEU A 49 12.89 -3.16 -7.96
CA LEU A 49 12.70 -2.47 -9.23
C LEU A 49 11.30 -2.69 -9.82
N GLN A 50 10.68 -3.86 -9.58
CA GLN A 50 9.28 -4.08 -9.99
C GLN A 50 8.33 -3.19 -9.20
N ILE A 51 8.54 -3.02 -7.88
CA ILE A 51 7.75 -2.08 -7.06
C ILE A 51 7.88 -0.67 -7.62
N ASP A 52 9.10 -0.22 -7.90
CA ASP A 52 9.37 1.11 -8.44
C ASP A 52 8.60 1.36 -9.75
N LYS A 53 8.65 0.40 -10.69
CA LYS A 53 7.89 0.44 -11.95
C LYS A 53 6.38 0.48 -11.74
N VAL A 54 5.85 -0.32 -10.81
CA VAL A 54 4.41 -0.31 -10.49
C VAL A 54 3.98 1.06 -9.96
N LEU A 55 4.80 1.68 -9.10
CA LEU A 55 4.53 3.02 -8.60
C LEU A 55 4.64 4.10 -9.67
N ASP A 56 5.50 3.91 -10.67
CA ASP A 56 5.64 4.83 -11.80
C ASP A 56 4.44 4.75 -12.75
N ASP A 57 3.95 3.54 -13.03
CA ASP A 57 2.88 3.29 -13.99
C ASP A 57 1.49 3.56 -13.39
N ILE A 58 1.21 2.99 -12.21
CA ILE A 58 -0.11 3.08 -11.56
C ILE A 58 -0.26 4.40 -10.76
N GLY A 59 0.83 4.91 -10.22
CA GLY A 59 0.86 6.10 -9.36
C GLY A 59 0.63 5.79 -7.88
N LYS A 60 1.47 6.38 -7.02
CA LYS A 60 1.46 6.16 -5.57
C LYS A 60 0.16 6.54 -4.85
N LYS A 61 -0.71 7.32 -5.51
CA LYS A 61 -2.02 7.71 -4.97
C LYS A 61 -3.08 6.62 -5.16
N ASN A 62 -2.86 5.73 -6.11
CA ASN A 62 -3.82 4.70 -6.52
C ASN A 62 -3.53 3.33 -5.91
N ILE A 63 -2.33 3.14 -5.36
CA ILE A 63 -1.87 1.84 -4.83
C ILE A 63 -1.13 2.01 -3.50
N LYS A 64 -1.38 1.09 -2.57
CA LYS A 64 -0.67 0.97 -1.29
C LYS A 64 0.05 -0.38 -1.26
N ILE A 65 1.34 -0.38 -1.04
CA ILE A 65 2.16 -1.60 -1.05
C ILE A 65 2.78 -1.85 0.32
N VAL A 66 2.61 -3.06 0.82
CA VAL A 66 3.31 -3.60 2.00
C VAL A 66 4.15 -4.79 1.56
N VAL A 67 5.45 -4.73 1.77
CA VAL A 67 6.37 -5.84 1.55
C VAL A 67 6.56 -6.60 2.86
N VAL A 68 6.32 -7.91 2.86
CA VAL A 68 6.60 -8.79 4.00
C VAL A 68 7.74 -9.71 3.63
N ALA A 69 8.91 -9.49 4.24
CA ALA A 69 10.11 -10.25 4.00
C ALA A 69 10.35 -11.29 5.12
N TYR A 70 10.51 -12.54 4.73
CA TYR A 70 10.82 -13.66 5.61
C TYR A 70 11.63 -14.73 4.86
N GLU A 71 12.09 -15.77 5.55
CA GLU A 71 13.06 -16.71 5.00
C GLU A 71 14.28 -15.94 4.44
N ASP A 72 14.82 -16.32 3.28
CA ASP A 72 15.96 -15.67 2.65
C ASP A 72 15.68 -14.23 2.22
N GLY A 73 14.41 -13.91 1.96
CA GLY A 73 13.99 -12.56 1.54
C GLY A 73 14.29 -11.47 2.57
N ILE A 74 14.49 -11.86 3.84
CA ILE A 74 14.82 -10.90 4.90
C ILE A 74 16.13 -10.14 4.66
N HIS A 75 17.08 -10.77 3.96
CA HIS A 75 18.36 -10.16 3.63
C HIS A 75 18.23 -8.96 2.68
N ALA A 76 17.13 -8.87 1.93
CA ALA A 76 16.84 -7.70 1.11
C ALA A 76 16.61 -6.41 1.92
N LEU A 77 16.27 -6.54 3.20
CA LEU A 77 15.96 -5.40 4.07
C LEU A 77 17.15 -4.95 4.93
N LEU A 78 18.29 -5.60 4.83
CA LEU A 78 19.48 -5.25 5.62
C LEU A 78 20.10 -3.95 5.10
N GLU A 79 20.54 -3.08 6.02
CA GLU A 79 21.20 -1.81 5.71
C GLU A 79 22.51 -2.03 4.95
N GLU A 80 23.22 -3.11 5.26
CA GLU A 80 24.49 -3.48 4.58
C GLU A 80 24.30 -4.02 3.15
N ASN A 81 23.06 -4.36 2.74
CA ASN A 81 22.80 -4.87 1.39
C ASN A 81 22.88 -3.73 0.37
N LYS A 82 24.07 -3.58 -0.26
CA LYS A 82 24.37 -2.51 -1.21
C LYS A 82 23.47 -2.49 -2.45
N GLU A 83 22.87 -3.64 -2.81
CA GLU A 83 22.01 -3.75 -3.99
C GLU A 83 20.59 -3.20 -3.73
N THR A 84 20.13 -3.26 -2.50
CA THR A 84 18.74 -2.96 -2.15
C THR A 84 18.56 -1.79 -1.19
N SER A 85 19.55 -1.45 -0.36
CA SER A 85 19.39 -0.43 0.69
C SER A 85 18.94 0.94 0.16
N GLN A 86 19.57 1.43 -0.90
CA GLN A 86 19.16 2.70 -1.52
C GLN A 86 17.75 2.64 -2.15
N LEU A 87 17.41 1.49 -2.77
CA LEU A 87 16.07 1.28 -3.32
C LEU A 87 15.02 1.19 -2.22
N LEU A 88 15.34 0.53 -1.08
CA LEU A 88 14.45 0.46 0.08
C LEU A 88 14.09 1.86 0.55
N THR A 89 15.08 2.70 0.85
CA THR A 89 14.86 4.08 1.29
C THR A 89 14.07 4.89 0.25
N LYS A 90 14.41 4.77 -1.04
CA LYS A 90 13.65 5.41 -2.13
C LYS A 90 12.18 4.98 -2.11
N LEU A 91 11.91 3.69 -2.00
CA LEU A 91 10.56 3.14 -2.02
C LEU A 91 9.77 3.48 -0.75
N ALA A 92 10.42 3.47 0.42
CA ALA A 92 9.81 3.91 1.68
C ALA A 92 9.36 5.38 1.59
N ASN A 93 10.18 6.26 1.03
CA ASN A 93 9.84 7.66 0.77
C ASN A 93 8.68 7.82 -0.24
N ARG A 94 8.41 6.80 -1.05
CA ARG A 94 7.25 6.72 -1.95
C ARG A 94 6.02 6.11 -1.29
N GLY A 95 6.09 5.73 -0.01
CA GLY A 95 4.98 5.21 0.79
C GLY A 95 4.90 3.67 0.86
N VAL A 96 5.90 2.95 0.36
CA VAL A 96 5.99 1.49 0.54
C VAL A 96 6.35 1.18 1.98
N LYS A 97 5.64 0.25 2.60
CA LYS A 97 5.97 -0.26 3.93
C LYS A 97 6.73 -1.57 3.84
N PHE A 98 7.77 -1.70 4.65
CA PHE A 98 8.60 -2.91 4.72
C PHE A 98 8.45 -3.56 6.08
N LYS A 99 8.19 -4.87 6.11
CA LYS A 99 8.00 -5.66 7.33
C LYS A 99 8.95 -6.84 7.34
N ALA A 100 9.75 -6.96 8.41
CA ALA A 100 10.70 -8.04 8.62
C ALA A 100 10.18 -9.06 9.64
N CYS A 101 10.31 -10.35 9.34
CA CYS A 101 9.87 -11.46 10.16
C CYS A 101 10.85 -11.75 11.31
N ARG A 102 10.41 -11.65 12.56
CA ARG A 102 11.20 -11.97 13.76
C ARG A 102 11.68 -13.42 13.81
N ILE A 103 10.91 -14.36 13.26
CA ILE A 103 11.31 -15.77 13.19
C ILE A 103 12.51 -15.93 12.26
N SER A 104 12.46 -15.30 11.07
CA SER A 104 13.60 -15.34 10.13
C SER A 104 14.83 -14.62 10.69
N MET A 105 14.63 -13.46 11.37
CA MET A 105 15.75 -12.77 12.04
C MET A 105 16.47 -13.70 13.01
N ARG A 106 15.72 -14.40 13.88
CA ARG A 106 16.34 -15.37 14.82
C ARG A 106 17.05 -16.51 14.13
N ALA A 107 16.46 -17.06 13.06
CA ALA A 107 17.05 -18.17 12.31
C ALA A 107 18.39 -17.78 11.67
N TRP A 108 18.51 -16.52 11.24
CA TRP A 108 19.73 -15.99 10.63
C TRP A 108 20.65 -15.23 11.62
N GLY A 109 20.30 -15.17 12.90
CA GLY A 109 21.09 -14.43 13.93
C GLY A 109 21.10 -12.92 13.74
N LEU A 110 20.09 -12.37 13.02
CA LEU A 110 20.00 -10.95 12.72
C LEU A 110 19.44 -10.14 13.91
N LYS A 111 19.93 -8.92 14.06
CA LYS A 111 19.53 -7.97 15.12
C LYS A 111 18.84 -6.75 14.52
N ASP A 112 18.03 -6.06 15.33
CA ASP A 112 17.26 -4.89 14.90
C ASP A 112 18.13 -3.78 14.30
N ASN A 113 19.30 -3.55 14.86
CA ASN A 113 20.22 -2.51 14.41
C ASN A 113 20.92 -2.78 13.06
N GLN A 114 20.62 -3.90 12.42
CA GLN A 114 21.09 -4.20 11.07
C GLN A 114 20.08 -3.78 9.99
N PHE A 115 18.92 -3.29 10.41
CA PHE A 115 17.85 -2.84 9.51
C PHE A 115 17.69 -1.32 9.57
N PRO A 116 17.38 -0.66 8.44
CA PRO A 116 17.06 0.75 8.43
C PRO A 116 15.77 1.05 9.19
N LEU A 117 15.61 2.31 9.62
CA LEU A 117 14.47 2.75 10.44
C LEU A 117 13.10 2.59 9.75
N GLU A 118 13.09 2.49 8.43
CA GLU A 118 11.89 2.31 7.61
C GLU A 118 11.31 0.89 7.72
N VAL A 119 12.05 -0.06 8.33
CA VAL A 119 11.60 -1.45 8.46
C VAL A 119 10.87 -1.66 9.78
N GLU A 120 9.62 -2.09 9.66
CA GLU A 120 8.80 -2.55 10.79
C GLU A 120 9.06 -4.04 11.08
N PHE A 121 9.02 -4.45 12.33
CA PHE A 121 9.20 -5.86 12.70
C PHE A 121 7.87 -6.51 13.04
N VAL A 122 7.64 -7.71 12.50
CA VAL A 122 6.45 -8.52 12.78
C VAL A 122 6.82 -9.85 13.43
N PRO A 123 5.99 -10.40 14.33
CA PRO A 123 6.29 -11.66 15.03
C PRO A 123 6.59 -12.82 14.06
N ALA A 124 5.80 -12.93 12.99
CA ALA A 124 5.92 -13.98 11.97
C ALA A 124 5.43 -13.49 10.61
N GLY A 125 6.19 -13.79 9.53
CA GLY A 125 5.90 -13.29 8.18
C GLY A 125 4.64 -13.90 7.57
N ALA A 126 4.48 -15.22 7.56
CA ALA A 126 3.32 -15.88 6.98
C ALA A 126 1.98 -15.49 7.66
N PRO A 127 1.86 -15.46 9.00
CA PRO A 127 0.66 -14.94 9.66
C PRO A 127 0.38 -13.46 9.31
N GLU A 128 1.41 -12.63 9.16
CA GLU A 128 1.22 -11.23 8.76
C GLU A 128 0.68 -11.12 7.33
N MET A 129 1.19 -11.93 6.40
CA MET A 129 0.65 -12.04 5.05
C MET A 129 -0.86 -12.35 5.05
N ILE A 130 -1.27 -13.32 5.86
CA ILE A 130 -2.68 -13.71 5.97
C ILE A 130 -3.52 -12.59 6.59
N ARG A 131 -3.05 -11.96 7.68
CA ARG A 131 -3.76 -10.85 8.31
C ARG A 131 -4.01 -9.69 7.35
N LEU A 132 -3.01 -9.33 6.55
CA LEU A 132 -3.16 -8.26 5.56
C LEU A 132 -4.17 -8.65 4.48
N GLN A 133 -4.16 -9.90 4.01
CA GLN A 133 -5.15 -10.37 3.03
C GLN A 133 -6.58 -10.37 3.62
N MET A 134 -6.76 -10.75 4.89
CA MET A 134 -8.05 -10.63 5.59
C MET A 134 -8.53 -9.17 5.71
N GLN A 135 -7.60 -8.21 5.69
CA GLN A 135 -7.89 -6.77 5.65
C GLN A 135 -8.12 -6.22 4.24
N GLY A 136 -8.20 -7.08 3.22
CA GLY A 136 -8.47 -6.71 1.84
C GLY A 136 -7.23 -6.45 0.99
N TYR A 137 -6.03 -6.70 1.48
CA TYR A 137 -4.82 -6.60 0.66
C TYR A 137 -4.79 -7.71 -0.40
N LYS A 138 -4.58 -7.32 -1.65
CA LYS A 138 -4.38 -8.26 -2.74
C LYS A 138 -2.96 -8.83 -2.68
N TYR A 139 -2.84 -10.13 -2.95
CA TYR A 139 -1.55 -10.81 -2.93
C TYR A 139 -0.75 -10.54 -4.20
N TRP A 140 0.55 -10.27 -4.03
CA TRP A 140 1.51 -10.13 -5.11
C TRP A 140 2.83 -10.85 -4.75
N ARG A 141 3.35 -11.60 -5.70
CA ARG A 141 4.68 -12.23 -5.62
C ARG A 141 5.45 -11.86 -6.88
N PRO A 142 6.57 -11.10 -6.77
CA PRO A 142 7.38 -10.67 -7.89
C PRO A 142 8.25 -11.80 -8.47
#